data_4ce8209421a4e03c54d039605f7761aa
#
_entry.id   4ce8209421a4e03c54d039605f7761aa
#
_cell.length_a   1.000
_cell.length_b   1.000
_cell.length_c   1.000
_cell.angle_alpha   90.00
_cell.angle_beta   90.00
_cell.angle_gamma   90.00
#
_symmetry.space_group_name_H-M   'P 1'
#
loop_
_entity.id
_entity.type
_entity.pdbx_description
1 polymer ?
#
loop_
_entity_poly.entity_id
_entity_poly.type
_entity_poly.pdbx_seq_one_letter_code
_entity_poly.pdbx_strand_id
1 'polypeptide(L)'
;SDLDAYGTGNLHYSYSWKYEKTPADDTEAKEKAEDFMKVLGSKAAIAAYIPAFSNQAIHFTGDDMGGDKTMVMTLLYILIAIMAFVFAVTTNNTITKEAAVIGTLRASGYTRGELLRHYLHLPVLVTIVAAIIGNILGYTVFKNMVADLYYGSYSLPTYHTIWNGDAFILTTVIPAIIMIVINLLLISSKLRISPLNFLRRDLSRRKRKKAVKLPHFKFFNRFRIRIILQNRAGYLTLFIGIAFAEILLVFGMMMSPLLEHYQDEVLSHMLADYQYVLKAPVPTETDGAEAYLAGSLKTMPTEFSSEEVSVYGVEKDSAYVDIDFPKEGVYISDSYAEK
;
A
#
# COMPACT_ATOMS: atom_id res chain seq x y z
N SER A 1 1.20 -26.69 -40.25
CA SER A 1 2.08 -25.54 -39.94
C SER A 1 3.52 -26.00 -40.10
N ASP A 2 4.47 -25.07 -40.28
CA ASP A 2 5.90 -25.41 -40.41
C ASP A 2 6.44 -26.21 -39.23
N LEU A 3 5.82 -26.11 -38.06
CA LEU A 3 6.10 -26.91 -36.87
C LEU A 3 5.76 -28.40 -37.03
N ASP A 4 4.75 -28.74 -37.80
CA ASP A 4 4.39 -30.13 -38.11
C ASP A 4 5.44 -30.81 -38.97
N ALA A 5 6.20 -30.04 -39.77
CA ALA A 5 7.28 -30.52 -40.62
C ALA A 5 8.56 -30.88 -39.84
N TYR A 6 8.76 -30.37 -38.63
CA TYR A 6 9.88 -30.69 -37.75
C TYR A 6 9.67 -31.92 -36.88
N GLY A 7 8.66 -32.65 -37.06
CA GLY A 7 8.09 -33.93 -36.60
C GLY A 7 8.85 -34.88 -35.67
N THR A 8 9.62 -34.39 -34.71
CA THR A 8 10.37 -35.27 -33.80
C THR A 8 10.17 -34.90 -32.32
N GLY A 9 9.08 -34.31 -31.98
CA GLY A 9 8.78 -33.96 -30.59
C GLY A 9 7.37 -34.38 -30.19
N ASN A 10 7.15 -34.55 -28.89
CA ASN A 10 5.81 -34.64 -28.36
C ASN A 10 5.08 -33.34 -28.65
N LEU A 11 4.27 -33.32 -29.68
CA LEU A 11 3.44 -32.18 -30.01
C LEU A 11 2.31 -32.08 -28.97
N HIS A 12 2.29 -30.99 -28.26
CA HIS A 12 1.20 -30.67 -27.35
C HIS A 12 0.24 -29.71 -28.07
N TYR A 13 -1.01 -30.09 -28.17
CA TYR A 13 -2.05 -29.26 -28.74
C TYR A 13 -2.74 -28.50 -27.61
N SER A 14 -2.74 -27.17 -27.66
CA SER A 14 -3.47 -26.31 -26.74
C SER A 14 -4.68 -25.73 -27.46
N TYR A 15 -5.83 -25.80 -26.81
CA TYR A 15 -7.08 -25.26 -27.30
C TYR A 15 -7.57 -24.19 -26.34
N SER A 16 -7.97 -23.06 -26.86
CA SER A 16 -8.60 -21.97 -26.10
C SER A 16 -10.03 -21.81 -26.55
N TRP A 17 -10.92 -21.58 -25.63
CA TRP A 17 -12.32 -21.28 -25.94
C TRP A 17 -12.86 -20.15 -25.08
N LYS A 18 -13.96 -19.59 -25.50
CA LYS A 18 -14.68 -18.53 -24.79
C LYS A 18 -16.13 -18.92 -24.69
N TYR A 19 -16.75 -18.71 -23.54
CA TYR A 19 -18.17 -18.91 -23.36
C TYR A 19 -18.96 -17.84 -24.15
N GLU A 20 -20.07 -18.21 -24.75
CA GLU A 20 -20.96 -17.28 -25.44
C GLU A 20 -21.46 -16.18 -24.49
N LYS A 21 -21.82 -16.60 -23.26
CA LYS A 21 -22.16 -15.69 -22.17
C LYS A 21 -21.05 -15.73 -21.12
N THR A 22 -20.37 -14.60 -20.93
CA THR A 22 -19.34 -14.48 -19.91
C THR A 22 -19.94 -14.76 -18.52
N PRO A 23 -19.28 -15.58 -17.68
CA PRO A 23 -19.69 -15.79 -16.29
C PRO A 23 -19.77 -14.48 -15.54
N ALA A 24 -20.73 -14.36 -14.62
CA ALA A 24 -20.92 -13.14 -13.83
C ALA A 24 -19.86 -13.00 -12.72
N ASP A 25 -19.43 -14.12 -12.17
CA ASP A 25 -18.43 -14.21 -11.11
C ASP A 25 -17.57 -15.48 -11.23
N ASP A 26 -16.57 -15.62 -10.36
CA ASP A 26 -15.67 -16.77 -10.34
C ASP A 26 -16.37 -18.07 -9.94
N THR A 27 -17.46 -18.00 -9.19
CA THR A 27 -18.24 -19.18 -8.79
C THR A 27 -18.96 -19.76 -9.99
N GLU A 28 -19.69 -18.92 -10.75
CA GLU A 28 -20.34 -19.34 -12.01
C GLU A 28 -19.30 -19.82 -13.04
N ALA A 29 -18.13 -19.13 -13.09
CA ALA A 29 -17.04 -19.55 -13.96
C ALA A 29 -16.52 -20.95 -13.60
N LYS A 30 -16.40 -21.26 -12.31
CA LYS A 30 -15.98 -22.57 -11.82
C LYS A 30 -17.00 -23.65 -12.16
N GLU A 31 -18.27 -23.44 -11.89
CA GLU A 31 -19.33 -24.40 -12.20
C GLU A 31 -19.39 -24.73 -13.69
N LYS A 32 -19.37 -23.70 -14.55
CA LYS A 32 -19.32 -23.88 -16.00
C LYS A 32 -18.08 -24.63 -16.47
N ALA A 33 -16.93 -24.34 -15.82
CA ALA A 33 -15.68 -25.02 -16.12
C ALA A 33 -15.72 -26.50 -15.76
N GLU A 34 -16.24 -26.84 -14.58
CA GLU A 34 -16.38 -28.24 -14.12
C GLU A 34 -17.35 -29.03 -15.03
N ASP A 35 -18.47 -28.44 -15.41
CA ASP A 35 -19.43 -29.08 -16.30
C ASP A 35 -18.86 -29.31 -17.70
N PHE A 36 -18.13 -28.32 -18.22
CA PHE A 36 -17.44 -28.46 -19.48
C PHE A 36 -16.38 -29.55 -19.43
N MET A 37 -15.61 -29.62 -18.35
CA MET A 37 -14.60 -30.65 -18.15
C MET A 37 -15.20 -32.08 -18.07
N LYS A 38 -16.35 -32.26 -17.43
CA LYS A 38 -17.05 -33.55 -17.43
C LYS A 38 -17.40 -33.99 -18.85
N VAL A 39 -17.91 -33.07 -19.66
CA VAL A 39 -18.28 -33.34 -21.07
C VAL A 39 -17.05 -33.63 -21.91
N LEU A 40 -16.01 -32.84 -21.77
CA LEU A 40 -14.78 -32.97 -22.57
C LEU A 40 -14.02 -34.24 -22.18
N GLY A 41 -13.88 -34.56 -20.90
CA GLY A 41 -13.21 -35.74 -20.39
C GLY A 41 -13.87 -37.07 -20.82
N SER A 42 -15.16 -37.04 -21.12
CA SER A 42 -15.87 -38.20 -21.71
C SER A 42 -15.52 -38.44 -23.20
N LYS A 43 -14.92 -37.45 -23.88
CA LYS A 43 -14.65 -37.49 -25.33
C LYS A 43 -13.16 -37.50 -25.68
N ALA A 44 -12.31 -36.96 -24.83
CA ALA A 44 -10.89 -36.85 -25.07
C ALA A 44 -10.07 -36.96 -23.78
N ALA A 45 -8.86 -37.49 -23.89
CA ALA A 45 -7.90 -37.45 -22.79
C ALA A 45 -7.35 -36.02 -22.67
N ILE A 46 -7.47 -35.46 -21.49
CA ILE A 46 -7.06 -34.08 -21.19
C ILE A 46 -5.80 -34.15 -20.32
N ALA A 47 -4.72 -33.54 -20.77
CA ALA A 47 -3.47 -33.47 -20.04
C ALA A 47 -3.49 -32.38 -18.95
N ALA A 48 -4.06 -31.20 -19.28
CA ALA A 48 -4.20 -30.09 -18.34
C ALA A 48 -5.39 -29.20 -18.75
N TYR A 49 -6.00 -28.59 -17.75
CA TYR A 49 -7.06 -27.62 -17.93
C TYR A 49 -6.85 -26.42 -17.02
N ILE A 50 -6.77 -25.24 -17.58
CA ILE A 50 -6.54 -23.99 -16.84
C ILE A 50 -7.70 -23.04 -17.15
N PRO A 51 -8.67 -22.90 -16.24
CA PRO A 51 -9.74 -21.92 -16.42
C PRO A 51 -9.21 -20.48 -16.21
N ALA A 52 -9.82 -19.49 -16.86
CA ALA A 52 -9.36 -18.11 -16.83
C ALA A 52 -9.27 -17.55 -15.41
N PHE A 53 -10.21 -17.89 -14.54
CA PHE A 53 -10.23 -17.39 -13.16
C PHE A 53 -9.09 -17.92 -12.27
N SER A 54 -8.44 -19.02 -12.62
CA SER A 54 -7.28 -19.57 -11.91
C SER A 54 -5.97 -19.42 -12.70
N ASN A 55 -6.01 -18.77 -13.84
CA ASN A 55 -4.82 -18.58 -14.67
C ASN A 55 -4.00 -17.39 -14.14
N GLN A 56 -3.00 -17.68 -13.32
CA GLN A 56 -2.07 -16.71 -12.77
C GLN A 56 -1.42 -15.82 -13.85
N ALA A 57 -1.12 -16.37 -15.04
CA ALA A 57 -0.53 -15.61 -16.13
C ALA A 57 -1.41 -14.45 -16.61
N ILE A 58 -2.74 -14.53 -16.42
CA ILE A 58 -3.69 -13.47 -16.77
C ILE A 58 -3.79 -12.43 -15.65
N HIS A 59 -3.79 -12.88 -14.39
CA HIS A 59 -4.13 -12.04 -13.23
C HIS A 59 -2.91 -11.43 -12.55
N PHE A 60 -1.77 -12.13 -12.53
CA PHE A 60 -0.59 -11.76 -11.77
C PHE A 60 -0.15 -10.31 -11.96
N THR A 61 -0.03 -9.86 -13.21
CA THR A 61 0.39 -8.48 -13.50
C THR A 61 -0.63 -7.44 -13.01
N GLY A 62 -1.92 -7.76 -13.15
CA GLY A 62 -3.00 -6.87 -12.68
C GLY A 62 -3.03 -6.76 -11.17
N ASP A 63 -2.82 -7.86 -10.47
CA ASP A 63 -2.80 -7.94 -9.02
C ASP A 63 -1.58 -7.23 -8.43
N ASP A 64 -0.40 -7.42 -9.04
CA ASP A 64 0.82 -6.73 -8.67
C ASP A 64 0.68 -5.21 -8.82
N MET A 65 0.24 -4.74 -9.99
CA MET A 65 -0.05 -3.32 -10.21
C MET A 65 -1.12 -2.77 -9.24
N GLY A 66 -2.10 -3.58 -8.89
CA GLY A 66 -3.15 -3.24 -7.91
C GLY A 66 -2.59 -3.07 -6.51
N GLY A 67 -1.70 -3.97 -6.10
CA GLY A 67 -0.96 -3.90 -4.84
C GLY A 67 -0.10 -2.65 -4.74
N ASP A 68 0.71 -2.38 -5.75
CA ASP A 68 1.55 -1.19 -5.84
C ASP A 68 0.75 0.10 -5.81
N LYS A 69 -0.37 0.16 -6.55
CA LYS A 69 -1.29 1.29 -6.50
C LYS A 69 -1.80 1.55 -5.08
N THR A 70 -2.18 0.51 -4.36
CA THR A 70 -2.70 0.61 -2.98
C THR A 70 -1.62 1.12 -2.04
N MET A 71 -0.39 0.62 -2.16
CA MET A 71 0.77 1.04 -1.37
C MET A 71 1.10 2.53 -1.62
N VAL A 72 1.20 2.94 -2.87
CA VAL A 72 1.48 4.33 -3.27
C VAL A 72 0.36 5.28 -2.81
N MET A 73 -0.90 4.87 -2.91
CA MET A 73 -2.03 5.68 -2.42
C MET A 73 -1.99 5.84 -0.90
N THR A 74 -1.65 4.79 -0.16
CA THR A 74 -1.48 4.87 1.29
C THR A 74 -0.36 5.84 1.68
N LEU A 75 0.79 5.75 1.00
CA LEU A 75 1.90 6.68 1.18
C LEU A 75 1.49 8.13 0.86
N LEU A 76 0.75 8.35 -0.22
CA LEU A 76 0.22 9.66 -0.58
C LEU A 76 -0.62 10.28 0.54
N TYR A 77 -1.55 9.52 1.15
CA TYR A 77 -2.37 10.03 2.25
C TYR A 77 -1.55 10.35 3.50
N ILE A 78 -0.55 9.54 3.81
CA ILE A 78 0.41 9.82 4.90
C ILE A 78 1.14 11.15 4.61
N LEU A 79 1.67 11.33 3.40
CA LEU A 79 2.35 12.56 3.00
C LEU A 79 1.43 13.79 3.07
N ILE A 80 0.18 13.67 2.63
CA ILE A 80 -0.81 14.76 2.73
C ILE A 80 -1.03 15.14 4.19
N ALA A 81 -1.17 14.18 5.10
CA ALA A 81 -1.35 14.43 6.53
C ALA A 81 -0.13 15.17 7.13
N ILE A 82 1.08 14.75 6.76
CA ILE A 82 2.33 15.39 7.19
C ILE A 82 2.41 16.82 6.65
N MET A 83 2.16 17.02 5.38
CA MET A 83 2.18 18.34 4.75
C MET A 83 1.15 19.28 5.37
N ALA A 84 -0.07 18.79 5.61
CA ALA A 84 -1.10 19.54 6.30
C ALA A 84 -0.65 20.00 7.69
N PHE A 85 -0.01 19.12 8.45
CA PHE A 85 0.56 19.44 9.76
C PHE A 85 1.68 20.50 9.66
N VAL A 86 2.64 20.34 8.74
CA VAL A 86 3.74 21.29 8.51
C VAL A 86 3.21 22.68 8.15
N PHE A 87 2.25 22.76 7.24
CA PHE A 87 1.61 24.05 6.89
C PHE A 87 0.86 24.65 8.07
N ALA A 88 0.16 23.83 8.85
CA ALA A 88 -0.54 24.27 10.07
C ALA A 88 0.43 24.94 11.06
N VAL A 89 1.56 24.31 11.31
CA VAL A 89 2.59 24.82 12.22
C VAL A 89 3.23 26.08 11.66
N THR A 90 3.60 26.10 10.38
CA THR A 90 4.24 27.23 9.71
C THR A 90 3.31 28.44 9.70
N THR A 91 2.05 28.27 9.31
CA THR A 91 1.05 29.35 9.31
C THR A 91 0.81 29.87 10.73
N ASN A 92 0.71 28.99 11.73
CA ASN A 92 0.57 29.41 13.12
C ASN A 92 1.78 30.22 13.60
N ASN A 93 3.00 29.82 13.23
CA ASN A 93 4.21 30.54 13.59
C ASN A 93 4.30 31.89 12.92
N THR A 94 3.93 31.99 11.64
CA THR A 94 3.88 33.26 10.90
C THR A 94 2.91 34.24 11.56
N ILE A 95 1.67 33.82 11.82
CA ILE A 95 0.68 34.67 12.51
C ILE A 95 1.15 35.10 13.90
N THR A 96 1.87 34.22 14.61
CA THR A 96 2.39 34.53 15.94
C THR A 96 3.53 35.55 15.88
N LYS A 97 4.43 35.42 14.91
CA LYS A 97 5.54 36.39 14.70
C LYS A 97 4.99 37.76 14.30
N GLU A 98 4.01 37.78 13.44
CA GLU A 98 3.40 39.02 12.89
C GLU A 98 2.23 39.53 13.74
N ALA A 99 2.03 39.01 14.93
CA ALA A 99 0.89 39.37 15.77
C ALA A 99 0.71 40.87 16.00
N ALA A 100 1.79 41.61 16.23
CA ALA A 100 1.73 43.05 16.44
C ALA A 100 1.27 43.77 15.15
N VAL A 101 1.77 43.38 13.97
CA VAL A 101 1.36 43.94 12.68
C VAL A 101 -0.12 43.67 12.41
N ILE A 102 -0.57 42.42 12.64
CA ILE A 102 -1.98 42.04 12.50
C ILE A 102 -2.85 42.85 13.45
N GLY A 103 -2.41 43.06 14.68
CA GLY A 103 -3.09 43.84 15.70
C GLY A 103 -3.24 45.31 15.26
N THR A 104 -2.17 45.92 14.76
CA THR A 104 -2.17 47.32 14.25
C THR A 104 -3.08 47.46 13.03
N LEU A 105 -2.95 46.62 12.03
CA LEU A 105 -3.80 46.65 10.83
C LEU A 105 -5.28 46.51 11.20
N ARG A 106 -5.61 45.61 12.11
CA ARG A 106 -7.00 45.45 12.56
C ARG A 106 -7.51 46.66 13.38
N ALA A 107 -6.64 47.32 14.16
CA ALA A 107 -6.98 48.52 14.87
C ALA A 107 -7.17 49.72 13.93
N SER A 108 -6.44 49.71 12.78
CA SER A 108 -6.58 50.73 11.71
C SER A 108 -7.78 50.48 10.77
N GLY A 109 -8.62 49.46 11.06
CA GLY A 109 -9.86 49.22 10.31
C GLY A 109 -9.84 48.12 9.28
N TYR A 110 -8.72 47.42 9.09
CA TYR A 110 -8.68 46.24 8.21
C TYR A 110 -9.59 45.11 8.70
N THR A 111 -10.35 44.55 7.80
CA THR A 111 -11.28 43.46 8.08
C THR A 111 -10.59 42.13 8.26
N ARG A 112 -11.26 41.18 8.91
CA ARG A 112 -10.75 39.80 9.03
C ARG A 112 -10.62 39.15 7.65
N GLY A 113 -11.53 39.45 6.73
CA GLY A 113 -11.53 38.88 5.37
C GLY A 113 -10.31 39.30 4.55
N GLU A 114 -9.92 40.57 4.63
CA GLU A 114 -8.73 41.09 3.94
C GLU A 114 -7.46 40.42 4.44
N LEU A 115 -7.30 40.32 5.76
CA LEU A 115 -6.16 39.63 6.35
C LEU A 115 -6.18 38.12 6.06
N LEU A 116 -7.35 37.47 6.08
CA LEU A 116 -7.49 36.09 5.70
C LEU A 116 -7.01 35.84 4.27
N ARG A 117 -7.45 36.66 3.34
CA ARG A 117 -7.05 36.60 1.92
C ARG A 117 -5.54 36.81 1.75
N HIS A 118 -4.97 37.78 2.47
CA HIS A 118 -3.54 38.05 2.44
C HIS A 118 -2.72 36.84 2.92
N TYR A 119 -3.02 36.29 4.10
CA TYR A 119 -2.28 35.16 4.66
C TYR A 119 -2.57 33.81 3.96
N LEU A 120 -3.72 33.68 3.29
CA LEU A 120 -4.06 32.48 2.52
C LEU A 120 -3.40 32.46 1.13
N HIS A 121 -3.06 33.64 0.59
CA HIS A 121 -2.51 33.76 -0.77
C HIS A 121 -1.24 32.92 -0.96
N LEU A 122 -0.28 32.97 -0.04
CA LEU A 122 0.98 32.22 -0.15
C LEU A 122 0.80 30.71 -0.10
N PRO A 123 0.08 30.12 0.89
CA PRO A 123 -0.20 28.68 0.88
C PRO A 123 -0.93 28.20 -0.38
N VAL A 124 -1.90 28.95 -0.87
CA VAL A 124 -2.63 28.62 -2.09
C VAL A 124 -1.72 28.66 -3.32
N LEU A 125 -0.91 29.71 -3.44
CA LEU A 125 0.04 29.85 -4.55
C LEU A 125 1.02 28.67 -4.56
N VAL A 126 1.61 28.33 -3.42
CA VAL A 126 2.56 27.22 -3.29
C VAL A 126 1.89 25.89 -3.67
N THR A 127 0.65 25.68 -3.20
CA THR A 127 -0.10 24.44 -3.52
C THR A 127 -0.37 24.33 -5.02
N ILE A 128 -0.78 25.43 -5.69
CA ILE A 128 -1.05 25.42 -7.13
C ILE A 128 0.24 25.18 -7.93
N VAL A 129 1.32 25.89 -7.60
CA VAL A 129 2.61 25.73 -8.28
C VAL A 129 3.15 24.31 -8.10
N ALA A 130 3.09 23.77 -6.88
CA ALA A 130 3.50 22.39 -6.59
C ALA A 130 2.65 21.37 -7.36
N ALA A 131 1.34 21.57 -7.45
CA ALA A 131 0.44 20.72 -8.22
C ALA A 131 0.77 20.73 -9.73
N ILE A 132 1.06 21.90 -10.31
CA ILE A 132 1.46 22.02 -11.71
C ILE A 132 2.78 21.29 -11.97
N ILE A 133 3.81 21.58 -11.15
CA ILE A 133 5.12 20.95 -11.29
C ILE A 133 5.01 19.44 -11.10
N GLY A 134 4.28 18.99 -10.09
CA GLY A 134 4.06 17.56 -9.82
C GLY A 134 3.39 16.83 -10.98
N ASN A 135 2.38 17.42 -11.59
CA ASN A 135 1.73 16.84 -12.77
C ASN A 135 2.67 16.81 -13.99
N ILE A 136 3.42 17.89 -14.25
CA ILE A 136 4.38 17.89 -15.36
C ILE A 136 5.42 16.77 -15.15
N LEU A 137 6.03 16.67 -13.98
CA LEU A 137 7.01 15.64 -13.68
C LEU A 137 6.39 14.24 -13.72
N GLY A 138 5.19 14.06 -13.18
CA GLY A 138 4.45 12.80 -13.21
C GLY A 138 4.24 12.28 -14.63
N TYR A 139 3.73 13.13 -15.52
CA TYR A 139 3.42 12.76 -16.90
C TYR A 139 4.62 12.80 -17.87
N THR A 140 5.77 13.32 -17.48
CA THR A 140 6.96 13.36 -18.35
C THR A 140 8.06 12.42 -17.89
N VAL A 141 8.44 12.46 -16.62
CA VAL A 141 9.60 11.73 -16.07
C VAL A 141 9.16 10.46 -15.36
N PHE A 142 8.35 10.60 -14.32
CA PHE A 142 8.04 9.48 -13.43
C PHE A 142 7.21 8.38 -14.10
N LYS A 143 6.34 8.73 -15.05
CA LYS A 143 5.58 7.72 -15.80
C LYS A 143 6.49 6.72 -16.53
N ASN A 144 7.59 7.21 -17.14
CA ASN A 144 8.51 6.34 -17.88
C ASN A 144 9.30 5.47 -16.88
N MET A 145 9.74 6.05 -15.77
CA MET A 145 10.45 5.31 -14.72
C MET A 145 9.61 4.14 -14.17
N VAL A 146 8.31 4.37 -13.92
CA VAL A 146 7.40 3.32 -13.46
C VAL A 146 7.10 2.32 -14.59
N ALA A 147 6.90 2.80 -15.82
CA ALA A 147 6.69 1.90 -16.97
C ALA A 147 7.89 0.97 -17.18
N ASP A 148 9.11 1.50 -17.15
CA ASP A 148 10.33 0.71 -17.32
C ASP A 148 10.49 -0.38 -16.24
N LEU A 149 10.04 -0.12 -15.02
CA LEU A 149 10.02 -1.11 -13.94
C LEU A 149 9.16 -2.33 -14.32
N TYR A 150 7.93 -2.07 -14.81
CA TYR A 150 7.01 -3.16 -15.20
C TYR A 150 7.44 -3.84 -16.51
N TYR A 151 7.95 -3.10 -17.48
CA TYR A 151 8.48 -3.67 -18.73
C TYR A 151 9.76 -4.48 -18.53
N GLY A 152 10.52 -4.20 -17.50
CA GLY A 152 11.66 -5.03 -17.08
C GLY A 152 11.26 -6.36 -16.46
N SER A 153 10.06 -6.45 -15.90
CA SER A 153 9.58 -7.64 -15.18
C SER A 153 8.57 -8.46 -15.99
N TYR A 154 7.81 -7.83 -16.89
CA TYR A 154 6.68 -8.44 -17.61
C TYR A 154 6.75 -8.21 -19.12
N SER A 155 6.26 -9.18 -19.86
CA SER A 155 6.02 -9.02 -21.32
C SER A 155 4.68 -8.32 -21.53
N LEU A 156 4.71 -7.00 -21.59
CA LEU A 156 3.52 -6.17 -21.73
C LEU A 156 3.33 -5.69 -23.18
N PRO A 157 2.09 -5.35 -23.59
CA PRO A 157 1.83 -4.72 -24.88
C PRO A 157 2.45 -3.31 -24.94
N THR A 158 2.55 -2.74 -26.14
CA THR A 158 3.13 -1.41 -26.37
C THR A 158 2.51 -0.37 -25.44
N TYR A 159 3.37 0.40 -24.74
CA TYR A 159 2.96 1.42 -23.79
C TYR A 159 2.30 2.62 -24.49
N HIS A 160 1.10 2.94 -24.07
CA HIS A 160 0.38 4.14 -24.47
C HIS A 160 -0.04 4.94 -23.25
N THR A 161 0.34 6.22 -23.19
CA THR A 161 -0.09 7.10 -22.11
C THR A 161 -1.55 7.48 -22.28
N ILE A 162 -2.38 7.14 -21.31
CA ILE A 162 -3.80 7.51 -21.27
C ILE A 162 -4.01 8.49 -20.12
N TRP A 163 -4.76 9.57 -20.37
CA TRP A 163 -5.19 10.47 -19.32
C TRP A 163 -6.21 9.77 -18.43
N ASN A 164 -5.95 9.77 -17.12
CA ASN A 164 -6.87 9.23 -16.12
C ASN A 164 -7.38 10.36 -15.21
N GLY A 165 -8.65 10.71 -15.36
CA GLY A 165 -9.31 11.76 -14.57
C GLY A 165 -9.38 11.43 -13.08
N ASP A 166 -9.63 10.18 -12.73
CA ASP A 166 -9.72 9.74 -11.32
C ASP A 166 -8.36 9.86 -10.63
N ALA A 167 -7.29 9.45 -11.31
CA ALA A 167 -5.94 9.63 -10.80
C ALA A 167 -5.62 11.11 -10.55
N PHE A 168 -5.98 12.00 -11.49
CA PHE A 168 -5.79 13.44 -11.34
C PHE A 168 -6.58 14.01 -10.14
N ILE A 169 -7.82 13.59 -9.97
CA ILE A 169 -8.65 14.02 -8.82
C ILE A 169 -8.02 13.55 -7.51
N LEU A 170 -7.65 12.29 -7.40
CA LEU A 170 -7.10 11.70 -6.17
C LEU A 170 -5.73 12.27 -5.80
N THR A 171 -4.86 12.51 -6.77
CA THR A 171 -3.47 12.92 -6.51
C THR A 171 -3.25 14.43 -6.54
N THR A 172 -4.15 15.20 -7.15
CA THR A 172 -3.99 16.64 -7.33
C THR A 172 -5.11 17.44 -6.69
N VAL A 173 -6.37 17.15 -7.05
CA VAL A 173 -7.51 17.98 -6.62
C VAL A 173 -7.78 17.78 -5.13
N ILE A 174 -7.87 16.56 -4.67
CA ILE A 174 -8.15 16.25 -3.25
C ILE A 174 -7.03 16.78 -2.33
N PRO A 175 -5.74 16.52 -2.56
CA PRO A 175 -4.66 17.12 -1.78
C PRO A 175 -4.71 18.66 -1.76
N ALA A 176 -4.92 19.30 -2.91
CA ALA A 176 -5.02 20.75 -2.99
C ALA A 176 -6.19 21.31 -2.17
N ILE A 177 -7.36 20.70 -2.25
CA ILE A 177 -8.54 21.09 -1.45
C ILE A 177 -8.24 20.92 0.05
N ILE A 178 -7.69 19.78 0.47
CA ILE A 178 -7.33 19.53 1.86
C ILE A 178 -6.38 20.61 2.38
N MET A 179 -5.33 20.95 1.62
CA MET A 179 -4.35 21.96 2.00
C MET A 179 -4.99 23.37 2.12
N ILE A 180 -5.83 23.75 1.18
CA ILE A 180 -6.54 25.05 1.20
C ILE A 180 -7.50 25.10 2.39
N VAL A 181 -8.30 24.06 2.62
CA VAL A 181 -9.28 24.00 3.72
C VAL A 181 -8.59 24.09 5.07
N ILE A 182 -7.52 23.33 5.28
CA ILE A 182 -6.77 23.35 6.55
C ILE A 182 -6.20 24.74 6.82
N ASN A 183 -5.55 25.38 5.84
CA ASN A 183 -5.01 26.73 5.99
C ASN A 183 -6.13 27.74 6.24
N LEU A 184 -7.23 27.67 5.51
CA LEU A 184 -8.40 28.51 5.68
C LEU A 184 -8.96 28.44 7.11
N LEU A 185 -9.16 27.22 7.63
CA LEU A 185 -9.67 26.99 8.98
C LEU A 185 -8.72 27.53 10.04
N LEU A 186 -7.43 27.31 9.89
CA LEU A 186 -6.41 27.74 10.84
C LEU A 186 -6.30 29.25 10.88
N ILE A 187 -6.14 29.91 9.75
CA ILE A 187 -6.02 31.38 9.65
C ILE A 187 -7.31 32.03 10.14
N SER A 188 -8.46 31.56 9.70
CA SER A 188 -9.76 32.07 10.14
C SER A 188 -9.95 31.93 11.66
N SER A 189 -9.58 30.77 12.22
CA SER A 189 -9.64 30.55 13.66
C SER A 189 -8.73 31.51 14.45
N LYS A 190 -7.53 31.77 13.98
CA LYS A 190 -6.57 32.69 14.61
C LYS A 190 -7.03 34.14 14.50
N LEU A 191 -7.49 34.58 13.34
CA LEU A 191 -7.96 35.95 13.12
C LEU A 191 -9.26 36.31 13.89
N ARG A 192 -9.92 35.35 14.52
CA ARG A 192 -11.03 35.60 15.45
C ARG A 192 -10.59 36.23 16.80
N ILE A 193 -9.29 36.23 17.09
CA ILE A 193 -8.74 36.85 18.30
C ILE A 193 -8.90 38.38 18.20
N SER A 194 -9.11 39.05 19.33
CA SER A 194 -9.31 40.51 19.37
C SER A 194 -8.03 41.26 18.96
N PRO A 195 -8.11 42.47 18.35
CA PRO A 195 -6.93 43.28 18.03
C PRO A 195 -6.05 43.59 19.22
N LEU A 196 -6.65 43.83 20.39
CA LEU A 196 -5.93 44.10 21.63
C LEU A 196 -5.06 42.89 22.08
N ASN A 197 -5.58 41.69 21.93
CA ASN A 197 -4.81 40.48 22.24
C ASN A 197 -3.65 40.23 21.26
N PHE A 198 -3.83 40.59 19.99
CA PHE A 198 -2.75 40.58 18.99
C PHE A 198 -1.64 41.57 19.38
N LEU A 199 -1.98 42.80 19.74
CA LEU A 199 -1.02 43.82 20.20
C LEU A 199 -0.27 43.39 21.46
N ARG A 200 -0.98 42.74 22.38
CA ARG A 200 -0.39 42.19 23.62
C ARG A 200 0.36 40.86 23.38
N ARG A 201 0.38 40.35 22.18
CA ARG A 201 0.92 39.02 21.80
C ARG A 201 0.30 37.87 22.60
N ASP A 202 -0.90 38.07 23.16
CA ASP A 202 -1.66 37.05 23.87
C ASP A 202 -2.62 36.36 22.89
N LEU A 203 -2.05 35.45 22.07
CA LEU A 203 -2.78 34.69 21.07
C LEU A 203 -3.40 33.40 21.63
N SER A 204 -3.27 33.19 22.93
CA SER A 204 -3.85 32.04 23.60
C SER A 204 -5.31 32.28 23.96
N ARG A 205 -6.22 31.48 23.40
CA ARG A 205 -7.63 31.43 23.81
C ARG A 205 -7.83 30.77 25.18
N ARG A 206 -6.79 30.17 25.77
CA ARG A 206 -6.89 29.42 27.00
C ARG A 206 -6.84 30.38 28.19
N LYS A 207 -7.92 30.41 28.99
CA LYS A 207 -7.90 30.98 30.35
C LYS A 207 -6.66 30.45 31.08
N ARG A 208 -5.95 31.32 31.79
CA ARG A 208 -4.80 30.96 32.66
C ARG A 208 -5.14 29.69 33.44
N LYS A 209 -4.51 28.60 33.08
CA LYS A 209 -4.68 27.35 33.84
C LYS A 209 -4.02 27.51 35.18
N LYS A 210 -4.73 27.07 36.25
CA LYS A 210 -4.15 26.98 37.61
C LYS A 210 -2.82 26.24 37.53
N ALA A 211 -1.83 26.71 38.27
CA ALA A 211 -0.52 26.08 38.34
C ALA A 211 -0.66 24.62 38.75
N VAL A 212 -0.08 23.71 37.97
CA VAL A 212 -0.09 22.29 38.30
C VAL A 212 0.80 22.08 39.52
N LYS A 213 0.23 21.53 40.60
CA LYS A 213 1.01 21.10 41.77
C LYS A 213 1.89 19.92 41.32
N LEU A 214 3.19 20.10 41.40
CA LEU A 214 4.17 19.06 41.08
C LEU A 214 4.64 18.39 42.36
N PRO A 215 4.93 17.08 42.34
CA PRO A 215 5.54 16.38 43.47
C PRO A 215 6.90 16.99 43.89
N HIS A 216 7.41 16.59 45.01
CA HIS A 216 8.68 17.08 45.57
C HIS A 216 9.88 16.47 44.83
N PHE A 217 10.12 16.89 43.60
CA PHE A 217 11.32 16.56 42.83
C PHE A 217 12.45 17.55 43.12
N LYS A 218 13.70 17.16 42.85
CA LYS A 218 14.86 18.07 42.84
C LYS A 218 14.54 19.29 41.94
N PHE A 219 15.08 20.47 42.30
CA PHE A 219 14.77 21.74 41.65
C PHE A 219 14.82 21.68 40.10
N PHE A 220 15.89 21.14 39.52
CA PHE A 220 16.04 21.06 38.08
C PHE A 220 14.99 20.21 37.41
N ASN A 221 14.62 19.06 37.97
CA ASN A 221 13.59 18.19 37.40
C ASN A 221 12.22 18.85 37.50
N ARG A 222 11.93 19.49 38.62
CA ARG A 222 10.68 20.25 38.80
C ARG A 222 10.58 21.43 37.82
N PHE A 223 11.70 22.12 37.57
CA PHE A 223 11.77 23.22 36.62
C PHE A 223 11.52 22.72 35.18
N ARG A 224 12.21 21.65 34.72
CA ARG A 224 12.03 21.03 33.40
C ARG A 224 10.58 20.60 33.20
N ILE A 225 10.01 19.86 34.13
CA ILE A 225 8.61 19.38 34.03
C ILE A 225 7.65 20.59 33.97
N ARG A 226 7.91 21.67 34.72
CA ARG A 226 7.07 22.87 34.66
C ARG A 226 7.13 23.55 33.32
N ILE A 227 8.29 23.67 32.70
CA ILE A 227 8.44 24.24 31.35
C ILE A 227 7.66 23.39 30.34
N ILE A 228 7.81 22.07 30.36
CA ILE A 228 7.08 21.16 29.49
C ILE A 228 5.58 21.30 29.68
N LEU A 229 5.11 21.30 30.94
CA LEU A 229 3.68 21.41 31.23
C LEU A 229 3.09 22.78 30.86
N GLN A 230 3.89 23.83 30.91
CA GLN A 230 3.46 25.17 30.46
C GLN A 230 3.36 25.27 28.97
N ASN A 231 4.27 24.63 28.23
CA ASN A 231 4.34 24.67 26.76
C ASN A 231 3.92 23.34 26.10
N ARG A 232 2.92 22.65 26.65
CA ARG A 232 2.46 21.34 26.15
C ARG A 232 2.15 21.33 24.65
N ALA A 233 1.55 22.40 24.15
CA ALA A 233 1.21 22.48 22.72
C ALA A 233 2.46 22.49 21.83
N GLY A 234 3.50 23.23 22.22
CA GLY A 234 4.77 23.27 21.49
C GLY A 234 5.48 21.92 21.50
N TYR A 235 5.55 21.27 22.68
CA TYR A 235 6.16 19.94 22.78
C TYR A 235 5.36 18.86 22.06
N LEU A 236 4.01 18.91 22.10
CA LEU A 236 3.17 18.00 21.34
C LEU A 236 3.37 18.17 19.83
N THR A 237 3.45 19.41 19.36
CA THR A 237 3.76 19.72 17.95
C THR A 237 5.11 19.15 17.53
N LEU A 238 6.13 19.34 18.36
CA LEU A 238 7.46 18.77 18.11
C LEU A 238 7.43 17.24 18.09
N PHE A 239 6.77 16.62 19.06
CA PHE A 239 6.61 15.16 19.13
C PHE A 239 5.93 14.61 17.89
N ILE A 240 4.80 15.21 17.46
CA ILE A 240 4.08 14.77 16.25
C ILE A 240 4.95 14.95 15.02
N GLY A 241 5.71 16.07 14.90
CA GLY A 241 6.61 16.28 13.78
C GLY A 241 7.72 15.23 13.69
N ILE A 242 8.34 14.89 14.82
CA ILE A 242 9.35 13.83 14.90
C ILE A 242 8.72 12.47 14.56
N ALA A 243 7.56 12.15 15.16
CA ALA A 243 6.87 10.89 14.90
C ALA A 243 6.53 10.71 13.42
N PHE A 244 6.07 11.75 12.72
CA PHE A 244 5.85 11.69 11.29
C PHE A 244 7.12 11.46 10.49
N ALA A 245 8.22 12.12 10.86
CA ALA A 245 9.51 11.90 10.21
C ALA A 245 10.00 10.46 10.40
N GLU A 246 9.84 9.91 11.61
CA GLU A 246 10.18 8.52 11.92
C GLU A 246 9.32 7.51 11.14
N ILE A 247 8.01 7.76 11.04
CA ILE A 247 7.11 6.90 10.25
C ILE A 247 7.58 6.83 8.79
N LEU A 248 7.92 7.96 8.17
CA LEU A 248 8.41 7.98 6.79
C LEU A 248 9.76 7.27 6.66
N LEU A 249 10.66 7.49 7.62
CA LEU A 249 11.97 6.85 7.61
C LEU A 249 11.85 5.34 7.77
N VAL A 250 11.04 4.87 8.73
CA VAL A 250 10.78 3.44 8.94
C VAL A 250 10.15 2.83 7.70
N PHE A 251 9.12 3.48 7.12
CA PHE A 251 8.47 2.99 5.90
C PHE A 251 9.47 2.86 4.74
N GLY A 252 10.33 3.87 4.52
CA GLY A 252 11.32 3.83 3.45
C GLY A 252 12.43 2.79 3.66
N MET A 253 12.82 2.53 4.91
CA MET A 253 13.88 1.57 5.25
C MET A 253 13.40 0.15 5.47
N MET A 254 12.10 -0.07 5.65
CA MET A 254 11.55 -1.39 5.99
C MET A 254 11.52 -2.34 4.79
N MET A 255 11.42 -1.82 3.57
CA MET A 255 11.18 -2.65 2.38
C MET A 255 12.31 -3.65 2.11
N SER A 256 13.58 -3.22 2.18
CA SER A 256 14.71 -4.12 1.89
C SER A 256 14.82 -5.27 2.90
N PRO A 257 14.88 -5.02 4.23
CA PRO A 257 14.94 -6.11 5.20
C PRO A 257 13.67 -6.98 5.22
N LEU A 258 12.51 -6.41 4.86
CA LEU A 258 11.28 -7.19 4.75
C LEU A 258 11.36 -8.19 3.60
N LEU A 259 11.83 -7.76 2.43
CA LEU A 259 12.00 -8.64 1.27
C LEU A 259 13.06 -9.71 1.52
N GLU A 260 14.18 -9.35 2.15
CA GLU A 260 15.23 -10.30 2.55
C GLU A 260 14.67 -11.36 3.53
N HIS A 261 13.93 -10.93 4.53
CA HIS A 261 13.29 -11.83 5.50
C HIS A 261 12.30 -12.79 4.83
N TYR A 262 11.43 -12.28 3.95
CA TYR A 262 10.50 -13.13 3.20
C TYR A 262 11.22 -14.10 2.27
N GLN A 263 12.30 -13.68 1.63
CA GLN A 263 13.11 -14.56 0.79
C GLN A 263 13.70 -15.71 1.62
N ASP A 264 14.30 -15.41 2.76
CA ASP A 264 14.89 -16.41 3.66
C ASP A 264 13.81 -17.35 4.22
N GLU A 265 12.65 -16.80 4.59
CA GLU A 265 11.53 -17.59 5.09
C GLU A 265 10.98 -18.54 4.03
N VAL A 266 10.75 -18.08 2.81
CA VAL A 266 10.29 -18.91 1.68
C VAL A 266 11.30 -20.01 1.40
N LEU A 267 12.60 -19.69 1.35
CA LEU A 267 13.64 -20.68 1.11
C LEU A 267 13.73 -21.72 2.24
N SER A 268 13.54 -21.30 3.49
CA SER A 268 13.58 -22.21 4.65
C SER A 268 12.40 -23.17 4.71
N HIS A 269 11.27 -22.84 4.08
CA HIS A 269 10.07 -23.69 4.01
C HIS A 269 10.00 -24.51 2.72
N MET A 270 10.98 -24.42 1.84
CA MET A 270 11.05 -25.31 0.67
C MET A 270 11.38 -26.74 1.14
N LEU A 271 10.70 -27.72 0.57
CA LEU A 271 10.91 -29.14 0.89
C LEU A 271 12.34 -29.61 0.57
N ALA A 272 12.96 -29.03 -0.46
CA ALA A 272 14.32 -29.33 -0.89
C ALA A 272 14.89 -28.16 -1.68
N ASP A 273 16.23 -28.06 -1.77
CA ASP A 273 16.94 -27.02 -2.52
C ASP A 273 16.58 -27.02 -4.01
N TYR A 274 16.26 -28.19 -4.55
CA TYR A 274 15.91 -28.37 -5.96
C TYR A 274 14.63 -29.19 -6.09
N GLN A 275 13.65 -28.65 -6.79
CA GLN A 275 12.37 -29.31 -7.07
C GLN A 275 12.12 -29.32 -8.58
N TYR A 276 11.80 -30.49 -9.13
CA TYR A 276 11.52 -30.66 -10.54
C TYR A 276 10.11 -31.18 -10.75
N VAL A 277 9.32 -30.48 -11.55
CA VAL A 277 8.01 -30.97 -11.98
C VAL A 277 8.20 -31.82 -13.23
N LEU A 278 7.97 -33.10 -13.12
CA LEU A 278 8.10 -34.03 -14.23
C LEU A 278 6.87 -34.00 -15.13
N LYS A 279 7.05 -34.16 -16.44
CA LYS A 279 5.95 -34.26 -17.42
C LYS A 279 5.18 -35.58 -17.33
N ALA A 280 5.78 -36.60 -16.71
CA ALA A 280 5.18 -37.88 -16.46
C ALA A 280 5.79 -38.46 -15.16
N PRO A 281 5.05 -39.27 -14.41
CA PRO A 281 5.59 -39.96 -13.22
C PRO A 281 6.64 -40.99 -13.69
N VAL A 282 7.89 -40.66 -13.46
CA VAL A 282 9.03 -41.54 -13.76
C VAL A 282 9.78 -41.82 -12.47
N PRO A 283 10.03 -43.06 -12.11
CA PRO A 283 10.85 -43.35 -10.95
C PRO A 283 12.26 -42.81 -11.14
N THR A 284 12.82 -42.24 -10.08
CA THR A 284 14.19 -41.73 -10.09
C THR A 284 15.15 -42.76 -9.49
N GLU A 285 16.31 -42.94 -10.12
CA GLU A 285 17.43 -43.72 -9.63
C GLU A 285 18.58 -42.84 -9.13
N THR A 286 18.33 -41.51 -9.11
CA THR A 286 19.35 -40.52 -8.69
C THR A 286 19.51 -40.58 -7.17
N ASP A 287 20.73 -40.75 -6.72
CA ASP A 287 21.06 -40.78 -5.29
C ASP A 287 20.66 -39.46 -4.62
N GLY A 288 19.93 -39.56 -3.51
CA GLY A 288 19.40 -38.37 -2.79
C GLY A 288 18.19 -37.72 -3.44
N ALA A 289 17.60 -38.25 -4.50
CA ALA A 289 16.37 -37.75 -5.07
C ALA A 289 15.15 -38.57 -4.58
N GLU A 290 14.11 -37.88 -4.14
CA GLU A 290 12.84 -38.46 -3.73
C GLU A 290 11.69 -37.99 -4.62
N ALA A 291 10.75 -38.90 -4.88
CA ALA A 291 9.52 -38.52 -5.59
C ALA A 291 8.43 -38.10 -4.60
N TYR A 292 7.75 -37.04 -4.90
CA TYR A 292 6.57 -36.62 -4.16
C TYR A 292 5.45 -36.19 -5.11
N LEU A 293 4.21 -36.27 -4.65
CA LEU A 293 3.07 -35.79 -5.38
C LEU A 293 2.74 -34.39 -4.93
N ALA A 294 2.66 -33.45 -5.87
CA ALA A 294 2.17 -32.10 -5.59
C ALA A 294 0.82 -31.89 -6.27
N GLY A 295 -0.12 -31.37 -5.54
CA GLY A 295 -1.45 -31.01 -6.02
C GLY A 295 -1.87 -29.67 -5.45
N SER A 296 -2.89 -29.06 -6.06
CA SER A 296 -3.49 -27.83 -5.58
C SER A 296 -4.98 -28.07 -5.33
N LEU A 297 -5.44 -27.63 -4.17
CA LEU A 297 -6.85 -27.61 -3.81
C LEU A 297 -7.28 -26.16 -3.62
N LYS A 298 -8.47 -25.83 -4.06
CA LYS A 298 -9.05 -24.52 -3.82
C LYS A 298 -10.10 -24.64 -2.72
N THR A 299 -10.02 -23.75 -1.73
CA THR A 299 -11.04 -23.71 -0.67
C THR A 299 -12.39 -23.35 -1.26
N MET A 300 -13.46 -23.80 -0.59
CA MET A 300 -14.80 -23.38 -0.99
C MET A 300 -14.89 -21.85 -0.96
N PRO A 301 -15.40 -21.20 -2.01
CA PRO A 301 -15.54 -19.76 -2.03
C PRO A 301 -16.41 -19.29 -0.87
N THR A 302 -15.93 -18.35 -0.10
CA THR A 302 -16.72 -17.60 0.86
C THR A 302 -17.02 -16.21 0.29
N GLU A 303 -17.90 -15.44 0.95
CA GLU A 303 -18.23 -14.05 0.54
C GLU A 303 -16.98 -13.14 0.44
N PHE A 304 -15.90 -13.48 1.12
CA PHE A 304 -14.72 -12.63 1.27
C PHE A 304 -13.43 -13.19 0.69
N SER A 305 -13.29 -14.51 0.52
CA SER A 305 -12.05 -15.11 0.01
C SER A 305 -12.22 -16.52 -0.50
N SER A 306 -11.36 -16.91 -1.43
CA SER A 306 -11.11 -18.27 -1.85
C SER A 306 -9.60 -18.43 -1.98
N GLU A 307 -9.01 -19.38 -1.28
CA GLU A 307 -7.57 -19.59 -1.25
C GLU A 307 -7.18 -20.87 -1.97
N GLU A 308 -6.04 -20.86 -2.62
CA GLU A 308 -5.44 -22.05 -3.20
C GLU A 308 -4.47 -22.66 -2.18
N VAL A 309 -4.64 -23.95 -1.89
CA VAL A 309 -3.85 -24.67 -0.92
C VAL A 309 -3.04 -25.74 -1.65
N SER A 310 -1.73 -25.68 -1.51
CA SER A 310 -0.85 -26.73 -2.03
C SER A 310 -0.89 -27.96 -1.12
N VAL A 311 -1.04 -29.13 -1.73
CA VAL A 311 -1.07 -30.42 -1.04
C VAL A 311 0.10 -31.25 -1.54
N TYR A 312 0.91 -31.71 -0.61
CA TYR A 312 2.06 -32.54 -0.89
C TYR A 312 1.84 -33.98 -0.35
N GLY A 313 2.01 -34.94 -1.22
CA GLY A 313 2.06 -36.37 -0.84
C GLY A 313 3.52 -36.83 -0.85
N VAL A 314 4.12 -36.99 0.31
CA VAL A 314 5.51 -37.39 0.48
C VAL A 314 5.62 -38.82 0.97
N GLU A 315 6.77 -39.46 0.75
CA GLU A 315 7.03 -40.81 1.25
C GLU A 315 7.19 -40.80 2.78
N LYS A 316 6.81 -41.92 3.42
CA LYS A 316 6.79 -42.00 4.87
C LYS A 316 8.18 -41.87 5.51
N ASP A 317 9.21 -42.32 4.82
CA ASP A 317 10.59 -42.32 5.29
C ASP A 317 11.41 -41.25 4.50
N SER A 318 10.78 -40.10 4.16
CA SER A 318 11.41 -39.00 3.43
C SER A 318 12.60 -38.44 4.20
N ALA A 319 13.72 -38.25 3.51
CA ALA A 319 14.89 -37.57 4.08
C ALA A 319 14.71 -36.04 4.12
N TYR A 320 13.70 -35.48 3.41
CA TYR A 320 13.44 -34.07 3.29
C TYR A 320 12.33 -33.57 4.20
N VAL A 321 11.44 -34.45 4.65
CA VAL A 321 10.29 -34.10 5.47
C VAL A 321 10.29 -34.97 6.75
N ASP A 322 10.70 -34.34 7.84
CA ASP A 322 10.73 -34.97 9.17
C ASP A 322 9.38 -34.79 9.88
N ILE A 323 8.39 -35.57 9.47
CA ILE A 323 7.04 -35.55 10.05
C ILE A 323 6.62 -37.00 10.37
N ASP A 324 6.19 -37.24 11.60
CA ASP A 324 5.53 -38.51 11.98
C ASP A 324 4.11 -38.54 11.40
N PHE A 325 3.96 -39.21 10.27
CA PHE A 325 2.65 -39.34 9.62
C PHE A 325 1.71 -40.26 10.41
N PRO A 326 0.48 -39.80 10.70
CA PRO A 326 -0.54 -40.68 11.26
C PRO A 326 -0.89 -41.79 10.26
N LYS A 327 -1.43 -42.89 10.75
CA LYS A 327 -1.88 -43.98 9.88
C LYS A 327 -2.99 -43.55 8.92
N GLU A 328 -3.78 -42.59 9.30
CA GLU A 328 -4.85 -41.96 8.52
C GLU A 328 -4.92 -40.47 8.88
N GLY A 329 -5.04 -39.60 7.89
CA GLY A 329 -5.20 -38.16 8.08
C GLY A 329 -4.31 -37.31 7.18
N VAL A 330 -4.43 -36.04 7.35
CA VAL A 330 -3.68 -34.99 6.62
C VAL A 330 -3.10 -34.02 7.65
N TYR A 331 -1.84 -33.67 7.51
CA TYR A 331 -1.24 -32.59 8.26
C TYR A 331 -1.57 -31.26 7.61
N ILE A 332 -1.83 -30.27 8.43
CA ILE A 332 -2.08 -28.90 8.03
C ILE A 332 -1.01 -28.04 8.68
N SER A 333 -0.46 -27.05 7.95
CA SER A 333 0.50 -26.09 8.54
C SER A 333 -0.15 -25.29 9.65
N ASP A 334 0.62 -24.90 10.67
CA ASP A 334 0.14 -24.11 11.81
C ASP A 334 -0.48 -22.79 11.33
N SER A 335 0.16 -22.12 10.36
CA SER A 335 -0.34 -20.87 9.77
C SER A 335 -1.69 -21.03 9.04
N TYR A 336 -2.01 -22.23 8.55
CA TYR A 336 -3.31 -22.50 7.94
C TYR A 336 -4.34 -22.99 8.96
N ALA A 337 -3.90 -23.63 10.03
CA ALA A 337 -4.78 -24.07 11.12
C ALA A 337 -5.29 -22.91 11.99
N GLU A 338 -4.56 -21.78 12.01
CA GLU A 338 -4.93 -20.56 12.73
C GLU A 338 -5.94 -19.68 11.96
N LYS A 339 -6.18 -19.96 10.67
CA LYS A 339 -7.16 -19.26 9.82
C LYS A 339 -8.55 -19.87 9.92
#